data_ce934cedc18aad47ba7abe888dd7fa86
#
_entry.id   ce934cedc18aad47ba7abe888dd7fa86
#
_cell.length_a   1.000
_cell.length_b   1.000
_cell.length_c   1.000
_cell.angle_alpha   90.00
_cell.angle_beta   90.00
_cell.angle_gamma   90.00
#
_symmetry.space_group_name_H-M   'P 1'
#
loop_
_entity.id
_entity.type
_entity.pdbx_description
1 polymer ?
#
loop_
_entity_poly.entity_id
_entity_poly.type
_entity_poly.pdbx_seq_one_letter_code
_entity_poly.pdbx_strand_id
1 'polypeptide(L)' 'RDAAQRLYIRLPSRSCPQYAKVVNLLEIFDGDMPVIFYLEDTKQKLAAPRRLYTSGHPLFFQELRRLVGEKNVATK' A
#
# COMPACT_ATOMS: atom_id res chain seq x y z
N ARG A 1 -15.20 15.50 5.23
CA ARG A 1 -14.74 15.22 5.19
C ARG A 1 -14.05 14.64 5.18
N ASP A 2 -14.21 14.74 5.01
CA ASP A 2 -13.51 14.23 5.11
C ASP A 2 -12.40 13.76 4.95
N ALA A 3 -12.20 13.67 5.57
CA ALA A 3 -10.81 13.51 5.68
C ALA A 3 -10.34 12.33 4.91
N ALA A 4 -9.48 12.54 4.01
CA ALA A 4 -8.99 11.50 3.16
C ALA A 4 -8.18 10.52 3.99
N GLN A 5 -8.62 9.27 4.02
CA GLN A 5 -7.81 8.20 4.58
C GLN A 5 -6.62 7.94 3.68
N ARG A 6 -5.52 7.51 4.28
CA ARG A 6 -4.32 7.13 3.56
C ARG A 6 -3.97 5.71 3.92
N LEU A 7 -3.50 4.97 2.93
CA LEU A 7 -3.07 3.60 3.14
C LEU A 7 -1.56 3.60 3.36
N TYR A 8 -1.13 3.01 4.47
CA TYR A 8 0.28 2.85 4.79
C TYR A 8 0.64 1.37 4.70
N ILE A 9 1.65 1.05 3.90
CA ILE A 9 2.13 -0.31 3.71
C ILE A 9 3.60 -0.37 4.09
N ARG A 10 3.92 -1.21 5.08
CA ARG A 10 5.30 -1.37 5.52
C ARG A 10 5.93 -2.54 4.79
N LEU A 11 7.08 -2.32 4.19
CA LEU A 11 7.83 -3.33 3.45
C LEU A 11 9.29 -3.32 3.89
N PRO A 12 9.98 -4.48 3.80
CA PRO A 12 11.41 -4.52 4.17
C PRO A 12 12.26 -3.63 3.28
N SER A 13 11.99 -3.59 1.97
CA SER A 13 12.75 -2.79 1.03
C SER A 13 12.00 -2.67 -0.28
N ARG A 14 12.48 -1.77 -1.15
CA ARG A 14 11.91 -1.64 -2.50
C ARG A 14 12.27 -2.82 -3.40
N SER A 15 13.33 -3.50 -3.08
CA SER A 15 13.79 -4.63 -3.90
C SER A 15 13.18 -5.97 -3.46
N CYS A 16 12.34 -5.97 -2.41
CA CYS A 16 11.74 -7.22 -1.98
C CYS A 16 10.66 -7.68 -2.97
N PRO A 17 10.45 -9.00 -3.08
CA PRO A 17 9.43 -9.50 -4.01
C PRO A 17 8.02 -8.99 -3.73
N GLN A 18 7.71 -8.72 -2.48
CA GLN A 18 6.40 -8.20 -2.12
C GLN A 18 6.11 -6.83 -2.73
N TYR A 19 7.15 -6.00 -2.90
CA TYR A 19 6.95 -4.68 -3.45
C TYR A 19 6.30 -4.74 -4.84
N ALA A 20 6.85 -5.57 -5.73
CA ALA A 20 6.32 -5.72 -7.08
C ALA A 20 4.89 -6.26 -7.06
N LYS A 21 4.61 -7.22 -6.18
CA LYS A 21 3.28 -7.78 -6.05
C LYS A 21 2.28 -6.76 -5.54
N VAL A 22 2.69 -5.92 -4.60
CA VAL A 22 1.84 -4.86 -4.08
C VAL A 22 1.52 -3.85 -5.18
N VAL A 23 2.51 -3.47 -5.98
CA VAL A 23 2.28 -2.54 -7.09
C VAL A 23 1.28 -3.13 -8.08
N ASN A 24 1.41 -4.40 -8.42
CA ASN A 24 0.45 -5.06 -9.32
C ASN A 24 -0.96 -5.05 -8.73
N LEU A 25 -1.07 -5.30 -7.43
CA LEU A 25 -2.35 -5.30 -6.75
C LEU A 25 -2.98 -3.90 -6.76
N LEU A 26 -2.16 -2.87 -6.54
CA LEU A 26 -2.65 -1.49 -6.60
C LEU A 26 -3.16 -1.12 -7.99
N GLU A 27 -2.51 -1.61 -9.03
CA GLU A 27 -2.95 -1.35 -10.39
C GLU A 27 -4.29 -2.01 -10.70
N ILE A 28 -4.55 -3.17 -10.11
CA ILE A 28 -5.82 -3.87 -10.30
C ILE A 28 -6.96 -3.13 -9.60
N PHE A 29 -6.70 -2.63 -8.39
CA PHE A 29 -7.72 -1.96 -7.57
C PHE A 29 -7.48 -0.45 -7.52
N ASP A 30 -7.33 0.18 -8.65
CA ASP A 30 -7.06 1.61 -8.71
C ASP A 30 -8.22 2.44 -8.18
N GLY A 31 -7.90 3.62 -7.67
CA GLY A 31 -8.89 4.51 -7.09
C GLY A 31 -8.26 5.81 -6.65
N ASP A 32 -8.82 6.42 -5.62
CA ASP A 32 -8.40 7.74 -5.18
C ASP A 32 -7.75 7.77 -3.80
N MET A 33 -7.63 6.64 -3.10
CA MET A 33 -7.01 6.63 -1.78
C MET A 33 -5.50 6.70 -1.90
N PRO A 34 -4.86 7.71 -1.31
CA PRO A 34 -3.40 7.82 -1.33
C PRO A 34 -2.72 6.62 -0.68
N VAL A 35 -1.59 6.23 -1.23
CA VAL A 35 -0.81 5.08 -0.75
C VAL A 35 0.59 5.56 -0.39
N ILE A 36 1.06 5.16 0.78
CA ILE A 36 2.39 5.50 1.25
C ILE A 36 3.10 4.22 1.66
N PHE A 37 4.27 3.98 1.10
CA PHE A 37 5.12 2.85 1.49
C PHE A 37 6.08 3.27 2.58
N TYR A 38 6.22 2.44 3.60
CA TYR A 38 7.25 2.62 4.60
C TYR A 38 8.31 1.54 4.38
N LEU A 39 9.53 1.95 4.08
CA LEU A 39 10.63 1.03 3.78
C LEU A 39 11.50 0.88 5.03
N GLU A 40 11.55 -0.33 5.57
CA GLU A 40 12.24 -0.58 6.83
C GLU A 40 13.76 -0.48 6.71
N ASP A 41 14.30 -0.84 5.55
CA ASP A 41 15.75 -0.82 5.35
C ASP A 41 16.33 0.60 5.42
N THR A 42 15.63 1.57 4.88
CA THR A 42 16.07 2.97 4.87
C THR A 42 15.30 3.82 5.88
N LYS A 43 14.25 3.25 6.48
CA LYS A 43 13.35 3.94 7.40
C LYS A 43 12.73 5.19 6.77
N GLN A 44 12.45 5.10 5.48
CA GLN A 44 11.87 6.21 4.72
C GLN A 44 10.45 5.92 4.30
N LYS A 45 9.65 6.98 4.23
CA LYS A 45 8.31 6.91 3.67
C LYS A 45 8.37 7.33 2.22
N LEU A 46 7.75 6.53 1.36
CA LEU A 46 7.74 6.81 -0.07
C LEU A 46 6.29 6.92 -0.52
N ALA A 47 5.88 8.12 -0.91
CA ALA A 47 4.53 8.33 -1.41
C ALA A 47 4.40 7.73 -2.81
N ALA A 48 3.38 6.90 -2.99
CA ALA A 48 3.13 6.30 -4.31
C ALA A 48 2.58 7.36 -5.26
N PRO A 49 2.87 7.25 -6.55
CA PRO A 49 2.26 8.15 -7.53
C PRO A 49 0.75 7.93 -7.58
N ARG A 50 0.04 8.97 -8.05
CA ARG A 50 -1.43 8.92 -8.09
C ARG A 50 -1.96 7.71 -8.87
N ARG A 51 -1.25 7.26 -9.87
CA ARG A 51 -1.68 6.10 -10.66
C ARG A 51 -1.71 4.81 -9.85
N LEU A 52 -1.10 4.80 -8.68
CA LEU A 52 -1.10 3.66 -7.77
C LEU A 52 -2.02 3.85 -6.57
N TYR A 53 -2.83 4.89 -6.57
CA TYR A 53 -3.83 5.05 -5.52
C TYR A 53 -4.88 3.94 -5.65
N THR A 54 -5.41 3.51 -4.52
CA THR A 54 -6.30 2.35 -4.47
C THR A 54 -7.75 2.74 -4.20
N SER A 55 -8.66 1.89 -4.64
CA SER A 55 -10.08 2.06 -4.37
C SER A 55 -10.45 1.74 -2.92
N GLY A 56 -9.59 1.02 -2.20
CA GLY A 56 -9.91 0.60 -0.85
C GLY A 56 -10.94 -0.52 -0.79
N HIS A 57 -11.08 -1.28 -1.84
CA HIS A 57 -12.04 -2.38 -1.88
C HIS A 57 -11.68 -3.45 -0.85
N PRO A 58 -12.67 -4.07 -0.18
CA PRO A 58 -12.38 -5.11 0.82
C PRO A 58 -11.51 -6.25 0.29
N LEU A 59 -11.72 -6.68 -0.94
CA LEU A 59 -10.89 -7.73 -1.53
C LEU A 59 -9.45 -7.30 -1.67
N PHE A 60 -9.22 -6.03 -1.99
CA PHE A 60 -7.86 -5.50 -2.05
C PHE A 60 -7.17 -5.63 -0.70
N PHE A 61 -7.83 -5.21 0.37
CA PHE A 61 -7.25 -5.30 1.72
C PHE A 61 -7.00 -6.74 2.12
N GLN A 62 -7.91 -7.64 1.77
CA GLN A 62 -7.74 -9.05 2.09
C GLN A 62 -6.48 -9.61 1.43
N GLU A 63 -6.30 -9.35 0.15
CA GLU A 63 -5.12 -9.82 -0.57
C GLU A 63 -3.85 -9.15 -0.08
N LEU A 64 -3.93 -7.86 0.21
CA LEU A 64 -2.78 -7.12 0.71
C LEU A 64 -2.29 -7.67 2.05
N ARG A 65 -3.22 -7.97 2.97
CA ARG A 65 -2.86 -8.53 4.27
C ARG A 65 -2.21 -9.90 4.13
N ARG A 66 -2.68 -10.69 3.17
CA ARG A 66 -2.06 -11.99 2.91
C ARG A 66 -0.65 -11.84 2.34
N LEU A 67 -0.44 -10.81 1.56
CA LEU A 67 0.83 -10.60 0.86
C LEU A 67 1.91 -10.05 1.80
N VAL A 68 1.57 -9.05 2.61
CA VAL A 68 2.57 -8.35 3.43
C VAL A 68 2.39 -8.58 4.93
N GLY A 69 1.28 -9.16 5.35
CA GLY A 69 0.97 -9.36 6.75
C GLY A 69 0.08 -8.25 7.30
N GLU A 70 -0.83 -8.64 8.19
CA GLU A 70 -1.84 -7.72 8.71
C GLU A 70 -1.22 -6.53 9.45
N LYS A 71 -0.15 -6.76 10.22
CA LYS A 71 0.48 -5.68 10.99
C LYS A 71 1.25 -4.69 10.13
N ASN A 72 1.44 -4.99 8.85
CA ASN A 72 2.17 -4.10 7.95
C ASN A 72 1.23 -3.25 7.11
N VAL A 73 -0.07 -3.29 7.39
CA VAL A 73 -1.09 -2.53 6.67
C VAL A 73 -1.84 -1.67 7.67
N ALA A 74 -1.96 -0.38 7.37
CA ALA A 74 -2.69 0.55 8.22
C ALA A 74 -3.38 1.59 7.36
N THR A 75 -4.54 2.05 7.83
CA THR A 75 -5.24 3.19 7.21
C THR A 75 -5.41 4.27 8.25
N LYS A 76 -5.18 5.50 7.86
CA LYS A 76 -5.27 6.63 8.79
C LYS A 76 -5.89 7.85 8.15
#